data_a325f8cd98f52f16b8779989c4995a6c
#
_entry.id   a325f8cd98f52f16b8779989c4995a6c
#
_cell.length_a   1.000
_cell.length_b   1.000
_cell.length_c   1.000
_cell.angle_alpha   90.00
_cell.angle_beta   90.00
_cell.angle_gamma   90.00
#
_symmetry.space_group_name_H-M   'P 1'
#
loop_
_entity.id
_entity.type
_entity.pdbx_description
1 polymer ?
#
loop_
_entity_poly.entity_id
_entity_poly.type
_entity_poly.pdbx_seq_one_letter_code
_entity_poly.pdbx_strand_id
1 'polypeptide(L)'
;YEISLGLVGSEMCIRDRLGAEGIGLCRTEHMFFEEDRIAAFREMICSDTVEEREAALEKILPYQQNDFKQLYEALEGNPVTIRFLDPPLHEFVPTEEADIEKLAKAQGKSVETIKTIIASLHEFNPMMGHRGCRLAVTYPEIAKMQTSAVIRAAINVKKAHPDWNVKPEIMIPLVGDVKELKYVKKFVVETADAEIAAANADIKYHVGTMIEIPRAALTADEIAKEADFFCFGTNDLTQMTYGFSRDDAGKFLDAYYDAKIFENDPFAKLDQTGVGKL
;
A
#
# COMPACT_ATOMS: atom_id res chain seq x y z
N TYR A 1 -2.48 -6.19 14.53
CA TYR A 1 -2.10 -5.49 15.78
C TYR A 1 -0.71 -5.90 16.27
N GLU A 2 -0.41 -7.17 16.21
CA GLU A 2 0.94 -7.66 16.55
C GLU A 2 2.01 -7.22 15.55
N ILE A 3 1.64 -6.83 14.34
CA ILE A 3 2.61 -6.42 13.31
C ILE A 3 3.06 -4.96 13.49
N SER A 4 2.20 -4.03 13.91
CA SER A 4 2.63 -2.64 14.16
C SER A 4 3.30 -2.47 15.54
N LEU A 5 2.83 -3.19 16.56
CA LEU A 5 3.49 -3.28 17.87
C LEU A 5 4.61 -4.34 17.93
N GLY A 6 4.52 -5.40 17.11
CA GLY A 6 5.55 -6.42 16.96
C GLY A 6 6.78 -5.93 16.20
N LEU A 7 6.61 -5.03 15.21
CA LEU A 7 7.71 -4.28 14.59
C LEU A 7 8.49 -3.45 15.62
N VAL A 8 7.81 -2.90 16.60
CA VAL A 8 8.44 -2.10 17.67
C VAL A 8 9.09 -2.97 18.77
N GLY A 9 8.68 -4.23 18.94
CA GLY A 9 9.20 -5.12 19.99
C GLY A 9 10.07 -6.28 19.48
N SER A 10 9.42 -7.31 18.94
CA SER A 10 10.12 -8.56 18.57
C SER A 10 10.83 -8.52 17.23
N GLU A 11 10.32 -7.75 16.25
CA GLU A 11 10.94 -7.65 14.93
C GLU A 11 12.12 -6.68 14.91
N MET A 12 12.17 -5.67 15.77
CA MET A 12 13.40 -4.91 16.00
C MET A 12 14.53 -5.79 16.54
N CYS A 13 14.22 -6.70 17.47
CA CYS A 13 15.20 -7.68 17.94
C CYS A 13 15.65 -8.64 16.84
N ILE A 14 14.77 -9.02 15.91
CA ILE A 14 15.11 -9.84 14.74
C ILE A 14 15.94 -9.03 13.75
N ARG A 15 15.57 -7.78 13.47
CA ARG A 15 16.36 -6.84 12.66
C ARG A 15 17.78 -6.71 13.19
N ASP A 16 17.93 -6.38 14.45
CA ASP A 16 19.25 -6.16 15.08
C ASP A 16 20.10 -7.43 15.06
N ARG A 17 19.50 -8.59 15.29
CA ARG A 17 20.18 -9.89 15.19
C ARG A 17 20.61 -10.26 13.78
N LEU A 18 19.87 -9.83 12.75
CA LEU A 18 20.13 -10.17 11.35
C LEU A 18 20.83 -9.02 10.60
N GLY A 19 21.10 -7.90 11.28
CA GLY A 19 21.81 -6.76 10.70
C GLY A 19 20.99 -6.00 9.65
N ALA A 20 19.65 -5.98 9.75
CA ALA A 20 18.81 -5.19 8.86
C ALA A 20 18.99 -3.69 9.15
N GLU A 21 19.20 -2.90 8.08
CA GLU A 21 19.47 -1.46 8.15
C GLU A 21 18.26 -0.61 7.74
N GLY A 22 17.07 -1.21 7.57
CA GLY A 22 15.87 -0.48 7.19
C GLY A 22 14.71 -1.40 6.82
N ILE A 23 13.63 -0.82 6.33
CA ILE A 23 12.42 -1.54 5.87
C ILE A 23 12.20 -1.25 4.39
N GLY A 24 12.34 -2.29 3.56
CA GLY A 24 12.13 -2.20 2.11
C GLY A 24 10.66 -2.20 1.69
N LEU A 25 9.74 -2.59 2.56
CA LEU A 25 8.30 -2.61 2.29
C LEU A 25 7.49 -2.49 3.59
N CYS A 26 6.90 -1.31 3.79
CA CYS A 26 5.82 -1.11 4.75
C CYS A 26 4.49 -1.16 4.02
N ARG A 27 3.65 -2.16 4.36
CA ARG A 27 2.29 -2.33 3.82
C ARG A 27 1.30 -1.55 4.66
N THR A 28 0.78 -0.46 4.12
CA THR A 28 -0.10 0.46 4.86
C THR A 28 -1.51 -0.08 5.09
N GLU A 29 -1.95 -1.06 4.31
CA GLU A 29 -3.25 -1.71 4.45
C GLU A 29 -3.47 -2.31 5.84
N HIS A 30 -2.44 -2.86 6.47
CA HIS A 30 -2.55 -3.45 7.80
C HIS A 30 -2.89 -2.44 8.89
N MET A 31 -2.61 -1.16 8.66
CA MET A 31 -2.90 -0.08 9.60
C MET A 31 -4.39 0.27 9.69
N PHE A 32 -5.23 -0.23 8.77
CA PHE A 32 -6.66 0.11 8.70
C PHE A 32 -7.59 -0.91 9.37
N PHE A 33 -7.10 -2.11 9.74
CA PHE A 33 -7.94 -3.18 10.27
C PHE A 33 -8.28 -3.06 11.75
N GLU A 34 -7.72 -2.10 12.48
CA GLU A 34 -8.07 -1.85 13.87
C GLU A 34 -9.50 -1.32 14.00
N GLU A 35 -10.20 -1.70 15.07
CA GLU A 35 -11.63 -1.47 15.23
C GLU A 35 -12.04 0.01 15.18
N ASP A 36 -11.21 0.89 15.75
CA ASP A 36 -11.40 2.33 15.74
C ASP A 36 -11.10 2.99 14.37
N ARG A 37 -10.27 2.37 13.55
CA ARG A 37 -9.85 2.88 12.24
C ARG A 37 -10.69 2.34 11.10
N ILE A 38 -11.04 1.04 11.16
CA ILE A 38 -11.82 0.39 10.12
C ILE A 38 -13.20 1.06 9.93
N ALA A 39 -13.78 1.58 11.00
CA ALA A 39 -15.06 2.30 10.94
C ALA A 39 -14.96 3.55 10.04
N ALA A 40 -13.94 4.39 10.24
CA ALA A 40 -13.70 5.58 9.42
C ALA A 40 -13.30 5.22 7.97
N PHE A 41 -12.56 4.12 7.79
CA PHE A 41 -12.19 3.65 6.46
C PHE A 41 -13.41 3.14 5.67
N ARG A 42 -14.31 2.41 6.32
CA ARG A 42 -15.59 1.99 5.75
C ARG A 42 -16.51 3.18 5.43
N GLU A 43 -16.50 4.23 6.27
CA GLU A 43 -17.19 5.48 5.99
C GLU A 43 -16.66 6.12 4.70
N MET A 44 -15.35 6.19 4.52
CA MET A 44 -14.71 6.68 3.32
C MET A 44 -15.13 5.88 2.06
N ILE A 45 -15.12 4.54 2.15
CA ILE A 45 -15.52 3.66 1.04
C ILE A 45 -16.98 3.88 0.64
N CYS A 46 -17.86 4.11 1.60
CA CYS A 46 -19.30 4.29 1.37
C CYS A 46 -19.72 5.74 1.12
N SER A 47 -18.79 6.68 1.01
CA SER A 47 -19.06 8.08 0.72
C SER A 47 -19.52 8.29 -0.72
N ASP A 48 -20.50 9.15 -0.92
CA ASP A 48 -21.07 9.46 -2.24
C ASP A 48 -20.33 10.60 -2.93
N THR A 49 -19.73 11.51 -2.15
CA THR A 49 -19.02 12.70 -2.66
C THR A 49 -17.54 12.72 -2.27
N VAL A 50 -16.76 13.56 -2.94
CA VAL A 50 -15.34 13.77 -2.60
C VAL A 50 -15.21 14.40 -1.21
N GLU A 51 -16.08 15.37 -0.89
CA GLU A 51 -16.09 16.08 0.39
C GLU A 51 -16.36 15.12 1.57
N GLU A 52 -17.31 14.21 1.41
CA GLU A 52 -17.58 13.16 2.42
C GLU A 52 -16.38 12.23 2.58
N ARG A 53 -15.73 11.87 1.48
CA ARG A 53 -14.51 11.04 1.49
C ARG A 53 -13.36 11.71 2.20
N GLU A 54 -13.11 12.99 1.88
CA GLU A 54 -12.09 13.80 2.54
C GLU A 54 -12.35 13.92 4.04
N ALA A 55 -13.60 14.17 4.45
CA ALA A 55 -13.99 14.24 5.86
C ALA A 55 -13.75 12.92 6.62
N ALA A 56 -13.98 11.77 5.97
CA ALA A 56 -13.68 10.47 6.55
C ALA A 56 -12.15 10.22 6.62
N LEU A 57 -11.41 10.62 5.59
CA LEU A 57 -9.94 10.52 5.54
C LEU A 57 -9.26 11.41 6.59
N GLU A 58 -9.83 12.58 6.91
CA GLU A 58 -9.33 13.43 8.00
C GLU A 58 -9.40 12.74 9.38
N LYS A 59 -10.34 11.82 9.58
CA LYS A 59 -10.41 11.00 10.80
C LYS A 59 -9.30 9.96 10.85
N ILE A 60 -8.87 9.45 9.70
CA ILE A 60 -7.86 8.40 9.56
C ILE A 60 -6.44 8.98 9.62
N LEU A 61 -6.23 10.17 9.08
CA LEU A 61 -4.92 10.80 8.95
C LEU A 61 -4.11 10.84 10.26
N PRO A 62 -4.67 11.23 11.43
CA PRO A 62 -3.92 11.24 12.68
C PRO A 62 -3.40 9.85 13.11
N TYR A 63 -4.17 8.81 12.85
CA TYR A 63 -3.76 7.43 13.16
C TYR A 63 -2.58 7.02 12.30
N GLN A 64 -2.68 7.16 10.98
CA GLN A 64 -1.58 6.83 10.07
C GLN A 64 -0.34 7.68 10.31
N GLN A 65 -0.52 8.98 10.57
CA GLN A 65 0.60 9.86 10.93
C GLN A 65 1.32 9.38 12.20
N ASN A 66 0.58 8.92 13.21
CA ASN A 66 1.17 8.37 14.43
C ASN A 66 1.89 7.05 14.17
N ASP A 67 1.34 6.17 13.35
CA ASP A 67 1.98 4.91 13.00
C ASP A 67 3.31 5.14 12.26
N PHE A 68 3.31 6.01 11.26
CA PHE A 68 4.55 6.36 10.55
C PHE A 68 5.56 7.07 11.47
N LYS A 69 5.09 7.91 12.40
CA LYS A 69 5.97 8.52 13.39
C LYS A 69 6.66 7.45 14.24
N GLN A 70 5.90 6.50 14.80
CA GLN A 70 6.46 5.38 15.58
C GLN A 70 7.44 4.55 14.75
N LEU A 71 7.12 4.32 13.47
CA LEU A 71 8.00 3.59 12.55
C LEU A 71 9.33 4.32 12.33
N TYR A 72 9.30 5.63 12.07
CA TYR A 72 10.51 6.43 11.92
C TYR A 72 11.32 6.52 13.23
N GLU A 73 10.66 6.64 14.38
CA GLU A 73 11.31 6.62 15.69
C GLU A 73 12.01 5.28 15.95
N ALA A 74 11.35 4.16 15.63
CA ALA A 74 11.91 2.82 15.78
C ALA A 74 13.11 2.56 14.85
N LEU A 75 13.16 3.22 13.71
CA LEU A 75 14.24 3.06 12.73
C LEU A 75 15.42 4.03 12.94
N GLU A 76 15.29 5.02 13.83
CA GLU A 76 16.37 5.95 14.18
C GLU A 76 17.05 6.62 12.98
N GLY A 77 16.28 6.97 11.95
CA GLY A 77 16.76 7.58 10.72
C GLY A 77 17.20 6.61 9.62
N ASN A 78 17.10 5.29 9.86
CA ASN A 78 17.29 4.29 8.80
C ASN A 78 16.13 4.34 7.79
N PRO A 79 16.37 3.93 6.52
CA PRO A 79 15.39 4.07 5.46
C PRO A 79 14.17 3.17 5.65
N VAL A 80 13.01 3.69 5.26
CA VAL A 80 11.76 2.93 5.16
C VAL A 80 11.04 3.29 3.87
N THR A 81 10.68 2.28 3.10
CA THR A 81 9.85 2.42 1.91
C THR A 81 8.40 2.14 2.29
N ILE A 82 7.55 3.15 2.14
CA ILE A 82 6.12 3.11 2.50
C ILE A 82 5.32 2.94 1.21
N ARG A 83 4.66 1.79 1.08
CA ARG A 83 3.76 1.52 -0.03
C ARG A 83 2.39 2.12 0.24
N PHE A 84 1.84 2.84 -0.74
CA PHE A 84 0.45 3.28 -0.69
C PHE A 84 -0.51 2.09 -0.66
N LEU A 85 -1.75 2.37 -0.25
CA LEU A 85 -2.83 1.39 -0.21
C LEU A 85 -2.89 0.59 -1.51
N ASP A 86 -2.75 -0.73 -1.39
CA ASP A 86 -2.66 -1.63 -2.53
C ASP A 86 -3.91 -2.50 -2.71
N PRO A 87 -4.50 -3.13 -1.66
CA PRO A 87 -5.66 -4.00 -1.82
C PRO A 87 -6.90 -3.26 -2.33
N PRO A 88 -7.80 -3.95 -3.05
CA PRO A 88 -9.07 -3.38 -3.46
C PRO A 88 -10.00 -3.12 -2.27
N LEU A 89 -10.87 -2.13 -2.42
CA LEU A 89 -11.71 -1.63 -1.32
C LEU A 89 -12.69 -2.66 -0.75
N HIS A 90 -13.06 -3.68 -1.52
CA HIS A 90 -13.98 -4.72 -1.02
C HIS A 90 -13.40 -5.56 0.14
N GLU A 91 -12.07 -5.59 0.31
CA GLU A 91 -11.43 -6.30 1.43
C GLU A 91 -11.71 -5.66 2.79
N PHE A 92 -12.09 -4.40 2.81
CA PHE A 92 -12.30 -3.63 4.04
C PHE A 92 -13.76 -3.54 4.47
N VAL A 93 -14.71 -3.90 3.59
CA VAL A 93 -16.14 -3.82 3.90
C VAL A 93 -16.63 -5.07 4.63
N PRO A 94 -17.66 -4.94 5.50
CA PRO A 94 -18.16 -6.08 6.25
C PRO A 94 -18.92 -7.07 5.35
N THR A 95 -18.81 -8.35 5.70
CA THR A 95 -19.57 -9.44 5.07
C THR A 95 -20.77 -9.88 5.93
N GLU A 96 -20.68 -9.72 7.24
CA GLU A 96 -21.71 -10.13 8.19
C GLU A 96 -22.85 -9.12 8.26
N GLU A 97 -24.10 -9.62 8.26
CA GLU A 97 -25.31 -8.79 8.28
C GLU A 97 -25.32 -7.78 9.44
N ALA A 98 -24.95 -8.23 10.64
CA ALA A 98 -24.92 -7.39 11.85
C ALA A 98 -23.95 -6.21 11.73
N ASP A 99 -22.83 -6.40 11.04
CA ASP A 99 -21.83 -5.34 10.82
C ASP A 99 -22.25 -4.41 9.69
N ILE A 100 -22.96 -4.92 8.67
CA ILE A 100 -23.59 -4.11 7.62
C ILE A 100 -24.67 -3.19 8.25
N GLU A 101 -25.49 -3.71 9.14
CA GLU A 101 -26.50 -2.90 9.87
C GLU A 101 -25.85 -1.81 10.73
N LYS A 102 -24.77 -2.14 11.43
CA LYS A 102 -23.99 -1.14 12.22
C LYS A 102 -23.45 -0.05 11.33
N LEU A 103 -22.85 -0.42 10.18
CA LEU A 103 -22.30 0.52 9.21
C LEU A 103 -23.40 1.41 8.62
N ALA A 104 -24.54 0.85 8.23
CA ALA A 104 -25.68 1.58 7.72
C ALA A 104 -26.18 2.63 8.72
N LYS A 105 -26.33 2.23 9.98
CA LYS A 105 -26.75 3.12 11.08
C LYS A 105 -25.73 4.24 11.32
N ALA A 106 -24.43 3.91 11.34
CA ALA A 106 -23.37 4.89 11.57
C ALA A 106 -23.32 5.97 10.47
N GLN A 107 -23.65 5.58 9.23
CA GLN A 107 -23.63 6.49 8.08
C GLN A 107 -24.99 7.13 7.75
N GLY A 108 -26.04 6.82 8.50
CA GLY A 108 -27.38 7.32 8.21
C GLY A 108 -27.94 6.85 6.86
N LYS A 109 -27.42 5.74 6.33
CA LYS A 109 -27.85 5.11 5.07
C LYS A 109 -28.73 3.89 5.34
N SER A 110 -29.52 3.48 4.34
CA SER A 110 -30.27 2.23 4.47
C SER A 110 -29.33 1.01 4.34
N VAL A 111 -29.70 -0.10 4.95
CA VAL A 111 -28.99 -1.38 4.82
C VAL A 111 -28.90 -1.79 3.36
N GLU A 112 -29.96 -1.62 2.59
CA GLU A 112 -29.99 -1.91 1.16
C GLU A 112 -28.99 -1.06 0.36
N THR A 113 -28.85 0.21 0.72
CA THR A 113 -27.85 1.09 0.10
C THR A 113 -26.44 0.58 0.35
N ILE A 114 -26.11 0.23 1.61
CA ILE A 114 -24.80 -0.31 1.97
C ILE A 114 -24.54 -1.64 1.24
N LYS A 115 -25.52 -2.55 1.20
CA LYS A 115 -25.41 -3.81 0.45
C LYS A 115 -25.15 -3.59 -1.05
N THR A 116 -25.81 -2.59 -1.63
CA THR A 116 -25.60 -2.22 -3.03
C THR A 116 -24.17 -1.72 -3.28
N ILE A 117 -23.65 -0.87 -2.38
CA ILE A 117 -22.27 -0.39 -2.45
C ILE A 117 -21.29 -1.57 -2.34
N ILE A 118 -21.45 -2.44 -1.33
CA ILE A 118 -20.61 -3.63 -1.14
C ILE A 118 -20.64 -4.52 -2.38
N ALA A 119 -21.82 -4.78 -2.93
CA ALA A 119 -21.97 -5.60 -4.13
C ALA A 119 -21.27 -4.97 -5.35
N SER A 120 -21.30 -3.64 -5.48
CA SER A 120 -20.63 -2.93 -6.57
C SER A 120 -19.11 -2.97 -6.51
N LEU A 121 -18.54 -3.20 -5.31
CA LEU A 121 -17.10 -3.31 -5.10
C LEU A 121 -16.57 -4.73 -5.36
N HIS A 122 -17.45 -5.72 -5.48
CA HIS A 122 -17.03 -7.10 -5.69
C HIS A 122 -16.35 -7.28 -7.05
N GLU A 123 -15.17 -7.89 -7.04
CA GLU A 123 -14.38 -8.14 -8.23
C GLU A 123 -14.20 -9.63 -8.46
N PHE A 124 -14.26 -10.05 -9.73
CA PHE A 124 -14.05 -11.46 -10.12
C PHE A 124 -12.58 -11.87 -9.99
N ASN A 125 -11.68 -10.95 -10.24
CA ASN A 125 -10.25 -11.14 -10.08
C ASN A 125 -9.61 -9.93 -9.37
N PRO A 126 -9.59 -9.93 -8.04
CA PRO A 126 -9.07 -8.82 -7.26
C PRO A 126 -7.61 -8.44 -7.55
N MET A 127 -6.77 -9.44 -7.89
CA MET A 127 -5.36 -9.20 -8.21
C MET A 127 -5.17 -8.28 -9.42
N MET A 128 -6.03 -8.40 -10.42
CA MET A 128 -6.04 -7.58 -11.65
C MET A 128 -7.10 -6.47 -11.63
N GLY A 129 -7.72 -6.23 -10.49
CA GLY A 129 -8.84 -5.33 -10.32
C GLY A 129 -8.49 -3.88 -9.97
N HIS A 130 -9.42 -3.23 -9.29
CA HIS A 130 -9.35 -1.82 -8.88
C HIS A 130 -8.56 -1.67 -7.58
N ARG A 131 -7.25 -1.67 -7.68
CA ARG A 131 -6.30 -1.62 -6.56
C ARG A 131 -5.07 -0.78 -6.90
N GLY A 132 -4.22 -0.51 -5.92
CA GLY A 132 -2.92 0.13 -6.09
C GLY A 132 -3.00 1.50 -6.76
N CYS A 133 -2.19 1.76 -7.76
CA CYS A 133 -2.19 3.04 -8.47
C CYS A 133 -3.54 3.34 -9.14
N ARG A 134 -4.34 2.32 -9.50
CA ARG A 134 -5.67 2.51 -10.08
C ARG A 134 -6.62 3.16 -9.07
N LEU A 135 -6.54 2.79 -7.78
CA LEU A 135 -7.23 3.51 -6.69
C LEU A 135 -6.73 4.94 -6.56
N ALA A 136 -5.42 5.15 -6.60
CA ALA A 136 -4.85 6.50 -6.53
C ALA A 136 -5.23 7.39 -7.71
N VAL A 137 -5.57 6.82 -8.86
CA VAL A 137 -6.09 7.55 -10.03
C VAL A 137 -7.56 7.92 -9.84
N THR A 138 -8.39 7.01 -9.34
CA THR A 138 -9.84 7.22 -9.20
C THR A 138 -10.24 7.92 -7.90
N TYR A 139 -9.45 7.72 -6.84
CA TYR A 139 -9.63 8.33 -5.51
C TYR A 139 -8.31 9.00 -5.04
N PRO A 140 -7.87 10.07 -5.71
CA PRO A 140 -6.59 10.71 -5.42
C PRO A 140 -6.49 11.24 -3.99
N GLU A 141 -7.62 11.53 -3.34
CA GLU A 141 -7.70 11.97 -1.94
C GLU A 141 -7.12 10.95 -0.97
N ILE A 142 -7.21 9.64 -1.26
CA ILE A 142 -6.59 8.59 -0.42
C ILE A 142 -5.06 8.73 -0.45
N ALA A 143 -4.48 8.82 -1.63
CA ALA A 143 -3.02 8.97 -1.78
C ALA A 143 -2.51 10.32 -1.24
N LYS A 144 -3.28 11.40 -1.37
CA LYS A 144 -2.97 12.70 -0.75
C LYS A 144 -2.94 12.60 0.77
N MET A 145 -3.96 11.96 1.38
CA MET A 145 -4.01 11.73 2.83
C MET A 145 -2.79 10.92 3.30
N GLN A 146 -2.48 9.81 2.62
CA GLN A 146 -1.30 9.00 2.96
C GLN A 146 0.01 9.79 2.82
N THR A 147 0.14 10.60 1.78
CA THR A 147 1.29 11.50 1.59
C THR A 147 1.42 12.47 2.75
N SER A 148 0.32 13.13 3.13
CA SER A 148 0.31 14.06 4.28
C SER A 148 0.71 13.36 5.58
N ALA A 149 0.19 12.15 5.83
CA ALA A 149 0.52 11.37 7.03
C ALA A 149 2.02 11.01 7.09
N VAL A 150 2.59 10.54 5.97
CA VAL A 150 4.02 10.19 5.84
C VAL A 150 4.92 11.41 6.08
N ILE A 151 4.64 12.51 5.39
CA ILE A 151 5.49 13.71 5.44
C ILE A 151 5.39 14.39 6.82
N ARG A 152 4.18 14.54 7.37
CA ARG A 152 3.99 15.12 8.73
C ARG A 152 4.68 14.28 9.80
N ALA A 153 4.60 12.95 9.71
CA ALA A 153 5.31 12.05 10.61
C ALA A 153 6.83 12.27 10.55
N ALA A 154 7.39 12.30 9.34
CA ALA A 154 8.81 12.54 9.11
C ALA A 154 9.27 13.89 9.64
N ILE A 155 8.48 14.95 9.41
CA ILE A 155 8.75 16.30 9.93
C ILE A 155 8.78 16.29 11.47
N ASN A 156 7.82 15.62 12.11
CA ASN A 156 7.73 15.54 13.56
C ASN A 156 8.96 14.83 14.15
N VAL A 157 9.38 13.72 13.56
CA VAL A 157 10.55 12.96 14.01
C VAL A 157 11.83 13.74 13.75
N LYS A 158 11.98 14.39 12.59
CA LYS A 158 13.13 15.22 12.28
C LYS A 158 13.28 16.41 13.24
N LYS A 159 12.17 17.00 13.68
CA LYS A 159 12.18 18.07 14.71
C LYS A 159 12.59 17.53 16.08
N ALA A 160 12.17 16.33 16.44
CA ALA A 160 12.54 15.69 17.71
C ALA A 160 14.00 15.19 17.71
N HIS A 161 14.48 14.74 16.57
CA HIS A 161 15.80 14.16 16.37
C HIS A 161 16.53 14.81 15.17
N PRO A 162 17.07 16.02 15.33
CA PRO A 162 17.67 16.78 14.21
C PRO A 162 18.85 16.07 13.53
N ASP A 163 19.54 15.20 14.24
CA ASP A 163 20.72 14.48 13.74
C ASP A 163 20.35 13.25 12.90
N TRP A 164 19.10 12.78 12.96
CA TRP A 164 18.67 11.62 12.19
C TRP A 164 18.43 11.97 10.73
N ASN A 165 18.82 11.06 9.84
CA ASN A 165 18.57 11.19 8.40
C ASN A 165 17.18 10.64 8.03
N VAL A 166 16.12 11.30 8.50
CA VAL A 166 14.73 10.90 8.18
C VAL A 166 14.43 11.29 6.73
N LYS A 167 14.32 10.27 5.87
CA LYS A 167 14.07 10.44 4.44
C LYS A 167 12.93 9.52 4.00
N PRO A 168 11.71 10.04 3.86
CA PRO A 168 10.58 9.26 3.36
C PRO A 168 10.79 8.71 1.96
N GLU A 169 10.48 7.45 1.78
CA GLU A 169 10.40 6.79 0.47
C GLU A 169 8.97 6.33 0.24
N ILE A 170 8.28 7.01 -0.68
CA ILE A 170 6.88 6.72 -1.02
C ILE A 170 6.87 5.84 -2.26
N MET A 171 6.21 4.68 -2.16
CA MET A 171 6.11 3.72 -3.24
C MET A 171 4.69 3.59 -3.76
N ILE A 172 4.51 3.85 -5.06
CA ILE A 172 3.24 3.69 -5.76
C ILE A 172 3.18 2.28 -6.34
N PRO A 173 2.26 1.40 -5.87
CA PRO A 173 2.16 0.03 -6.33
C PRO A 173 1.41 -0.10 -7.66
N LEU A 174 1.56 -1.23 -8.32
CA LEU A 174 0.76 -1.69 -9.46
C LEU A 174 0.83 -0.79 -10.72
N VAL A 175 1.87 -0.02 -10.88
CA VAL A 175 2.09 0.81 -12.06
C VAL A 175 2.37 -0.08 -13.29
N GLY A 176 1.59 0.10 -14.35
CA GLY A 176 1.77 -0.60 -15.63
C GLY A 176 2.20 0.31 -16.78
N ASP A 177 2.01 1.63 -16.63
CA ASP A 177 2.36 2.64 -17.62
C ASP A 177 3.01 3.86 -16.95
N VAL A 178 4.01 4.46 -17.61
CA VAL A 178 4.67 5.67 -17.12
C VAL A 178 3.70 6.83 -16.89
N LYS A 179 2.60 6.89 -17.64
CA LYS A 179 1.58 7.94 -17.48
C LYS A 179 0.80 7.80 -16.18
N GLU A 180 0.58 6.58 -15.70
CA GLU A 180 -0.01 6.33 -14.37
C GLU A 180 0.90 6.88 -13.28
N LEU A 181 2.20 6.56 -13.36
CA LEU A 181 3.18 7.06 -12.40
C LEU A 181 3.25 8.59 -12.42
N LYS A 182 3.34 9.21 -13.59
CA LYS A 182 3.36 10.67 -13.73
C LYS A 182 2.12 11.33 -13.12
N TYR A 183 0.95 10.76 -13.39
CA TYR A 183 -0.31 11.30 -12.90
C TYR A 183 -0.39 11.25 -11.37
N VAL A 184 -0.07 10.11 -10.78
CA VAL A 184 -0.10 9.94 -9.32
C VAL A 184 1.02 10.73 -8.65
N LYS A 185 2.26 10.65 -9.16
CA LYS A 185 3.41 11.38 -8.62
C LYS A 185 3.16 12.89 -8.57
N LYS A 186 2.45 13.46 -9.54
CA LYS A 186 2.15 14.89 -9.58
C LYS A 186 1.51 15.38 -8.28
N PHE A 187 0.37 14.80 -7.88
CA PHE A 187 -0.32 15.26 -6.68
C PHE A 187 0.34 14.77 -5.38
N VAL A 188 1.12 13.69 -5.42
CA VAL A 188 1.97 13.26 -4.30
C VAL A 188 3.03 14.33 -4.01
N VAL A 189 3.75 14.79 -5.04
CA VAL A 189 4.75 15.84 -4.91
C VAL A 189 4.11 17.15 -4.48
N GLU A 190 3.01 17.58 -5.11
CA GLU A 190 2.27 18.80 -4.74
C GLU A 190 1.86 18.77 -3.26
N THR A 191 1.38 17.62 -2.76
CA THR A 191 0.98 17.46 -1.36
C THR A 191 2.18 17.46 -0.42
N ALA A 192 3.22 16.72 -0.74
CA ALA A 192 4.44 16.65 0.06
C ALA A 192 5.12 18.01 0.21
N ASP A 193 5.29 18.72 -0.91
CA ASP A 193 5.91 20.04 -0.93
C ASP A 193 5.08 21.06 -0.15
N ALA A 194 3.74 21.00 -0.24
CA ALA A 194 2.86 21.86 0.56
C ALA A 194 3.00 21.62 2.06
N GLU A 195 3.07 20.35 2.51
CA GLU A 195 3.28 20.01 3.93
C GLU A 195 4.65 20.46 4.43
N ILE A 196 5.70 20.29 3.64
CA ILE A 196 7.07 20.70 3.97
C ILE A 196 7.14 22.23 4.08
N ALA A 197 6.54 22.95 3.12
CA ALA A 197 6.51 24.41 3.13
C ALA A 197 5.71 24.96 4.32
N ALA A 198 4.53 24.40 4.60
CA ALA A 198 3.69 24.81 5.73
C ALA A 198 4.40 24.64 7.09
N ALA A 199 5.22 23.61 7.22
CA ALA A 199 5.99 23.33 8.43
C ALA A 199 7.32 24.08 8.50
N ASN A 200 7.72 24.81 7.44
CA ASN A 200 9.04 25.39 7.23
C ASN A 200 10.16 24.38 7.54
N ALA A 201 10.01 23.16 7.02
CA ALA A 201 10.90 22.03 7.29
C ALA A 201 11.90 21.83 6.14
N ASP A 202 13.05 21.24 6.46
CA ASP A 202 14.04 20.75 5.48
C ASP A 202 14.01 19.21 5.50
N ILE A 203 13.13 18.64 4.68
CA ILE A 203 13.01 17.18 4.50
C ILE A 203 13.08 16.86 3.01
N LYS A 204 13.92 15.90 2.67
CA LYS A 204 13.98 15.29 1.33
C LYS A 204 13.23 13.99 1.35
N TYR A 205 12.50 13.71 0.28
CA TYR A 205 11.77 12.47 0.09
C TYR A 205 11.98 11.91 -1.31
N HIS A 206 11.64 10.64 -1.51
CA HIS A 206 11.67 9.99 -2.81
C HIS A 206 10.30 9.42 -3.15
N VAL A 207 9.97 9.43 -4.44
CA VAL A 207 8.76 8.78 -4.96
C VAL A 207 9.16 7.75 -6.01
N GLY A 208 8.96 6.49 -5.68
CA GLY A 208 9.25 5.37 -6.55
C GLY A 208 8.04 4.50 -6.84
N THR A 209 8.27 3.36 -7.46
CA THR A 209 7.22 2.42 -7.80
C THR A 209 7.63 0.98 -7.59
N MET A 210 6.63 0.09 -7.50
CA MET A 210 6.86 -1.35 -7.52
C MET A 210 6.73 -1.86 -8.96
N ILE A 211 7.76 -2.52 -9.45
CA ILE A 211 7.72 -3.27 -10.72
C ILE A 211 7.14 -4.64 -10.41
N GLU A 212 5.90 -4.83 -10.75
CA GLU A 212 5.15 -6.06 -10.50
C GLU A 212 4.19 -6.44 -11.64
N ILE A 213 4.00 -5.52 -12.59
CA ILE A 213 3.27 -5.77 -13.83
C ILE A 213 4.28 -6.10 -14.93
N PRO A 214 4.11 -7.20 -15.69
CA PRO A 214 5.02 -7.55 -16.77
C PRO A 214 5.25 -6.43 -17.80
N ARG A 215 4.20 -5.66 -18.12
CA ARG A 215 4.33 -4.49 -18.98
C ARG A 215 5.27 -3.44 -18.40
N ALA A 216 5.19 -3.19 -17.09
CA ALA A 216 6.08 -2.25 -16.41
C ALA A 216 7.54 -2.71 -16.46
N ALA A 217 7.79 -4.01 -16.29
CA ALA A 217 9.13 -4.57 -16.43
C ALA A 217 9.69 -4.38 -17.86
N LEU A 218 8.86 -4.62 -18.89
CA LEU A 218 9.24 -4.45 -20.31
C LEU A 218 9.47 -2.98 -20.71
N THR A 219 8.90 -2.02 -19.99
CA THR A 219 9.03 -0.57 -20.24
C THR A 219 9.70 0.15 -19.07
N ALA A 220 10.52 -0.57 -18.30
CA ALA A 220 11.14 -0.04 -17.09
C ALA A 220 12.08 1.15 -17.34
N ASP A 221 12.69 1.21 -18.51
CA ASP A 221 13.52 2.33 -18.94
C ASP A 221 12.72 3.66 -19.10
N GLU A 222 11.46 3.57 -19.50
CA GLU A 222 10.55 4.73 -19.54
C GLU A 222 10.12 5.13 -18.12
N ILE A 223 9.77 4.16 -17.29
CA ILE A 223 9.31 4.38 -15.91
C ILE A 223 10.46 4.93 -15.06
N ALA A 224 11.70 4.47 -15.28
CA ALA A 224 12.88 4.94 -14.57
C ALA A 224 13.19 6.44 -14.76
N LYS A 225 12.67 7.07 -15.80
CA LYS A 225 12.82 8.53 -16.00
C LYS A 225 11.97 9.34 -15.01
N GLU A 226 10.98 8.71 -14.42
CA GLU A 226 10.03 9.34 -13.48
C GLU A 226 10.17 8.84 -12.05
N ALA A 227 10.61 7.59 -11.85
CA ALA A 227 10.76 6.98 -10.54
C ALA A 227 12.13 7.27 -9.94
N ASP A 228 12.17 7.61 -8.65
CA ASP A 228 13.41 7.81 -7.91
C ASP A 228 14.04 6.48 -7.50
N PHE A 229 13.23 5.41 -7.41
CA PHE A 229 13.66 4.03 -7.10
C PHE A 229 12.63 3.01 -7.57
N PHE A 230 13.07 1.75 -7.67
CA PHE A 230 12.22 0.60 -7.91
C PHE A 230 12.24 -0.37 -6.73
N CYS A 231 11.08 -0.94 -6.41
CA CYS A 231 10.93 -2.20 -5.71
C CYS A 231 10.36 -3.26 -6.65
N PHE A 232 10.49 -4.55 -6.31
CA PHE A 232 10.02 -5.64 -7.15
C PHE A 232 8.95 -6.45 -6.44
N GLY A 233 7.74 -6.50 -7.00
CA GLY A 233 6.63 -7.34 -6.55
C GLY A 233 6.69 -8.73 -7.20
N THR A 234 7.60 -9.58 -6.73
CA THR A 234 7.87 -10.89 -7.34
C THR A 234 6.68 -11.83 -7.29
N ASN A 235 5.79 -11.70 -6.31
CA ASN A 235 4.55 -12.49 -6.25
C ASN A 235 3.64 -12.19 -7.46
N ASP A 236 3.36 -10.91 -7.70
CA ASP A 236 2.47 -10.48 -8.79
C ASP A 236 3.13 -10.71 -10.16
N LEU A 237 4.43 -10.43 -10.30
CA LEU A 237 5.19 -10.77 -11.51
C LEU A 237 5.12 -12.27 -11.83
N THR A 238 5.30 -13.12 -10.82
CA THR A 238 5.23 -14.57 -11.00
C THR A 238 3.83 -15.00 -11.44
N GLN A 239 2.79 -14.55 -10.74
CA GLN A 239 1.39 -14.87 -11.09
C GLN A 239 1.05 -14.47 -12.53
N MET A 240 1.40 -13.24 -12.93
CA MET A 240 1.08 -12.73 -14.27
C MET A 240 1.95 -13.36 -15.37
N THR A 241 3.18 -13.74 -15.06
CA THR A 241 4.09 -14.37 -16.03
C THR A 241 3.69 -15.81 -16.28
N TYR A 242 3.37 -16.56 -15.23
CA TYR A 242 2.87 -17.94 -15.36
C TYR A 242 1.39 -18.02 -15.77
N GLY A 243 0.61 -16.94 -15.55
CA GLY A 243 -0.80 -16.89 -15.89
C GLY A 243 -1.70 -17.70 -14.96
N PHE A 244 -1.32 -17.88 -13.69
CA PHE A 244 -2.16 -18.50 -12.68
C PHE A 244 -2.08 -17.80 -11.32
N SER A 245 -3.15 -17.91 -10.54
CA SER A 245 -3.24 -17.38 -9.20
C SER A 245 -2.46 -18.25 -8.21
N ARG A 246 -1.70 -17.63 -7.30
CA ARG A 246 -1.04 -18.31 -6.19
C ARG A 246 -2.05 -19.06 -5.30
N ASP A 247 -3.20 -18.43 -5.04
CA ASP A 247 -4.21 -18.98 -4.14
C ASP A 247 -4.93 -20.19 -4.75
N ASP A 248 -5.04 -20.24 -6.09
CA ASP A 248 -5.68 -21.33 -6.82
C ASP A 248 -4.69 -22.41 -7.30
N ALA A 249 -3.41 -22.12 -7.33
CA ALA A 249 -2.38 -22.99 -7.90
C ALA A 249 -2.27 -24.35 -7.19
N GLY A 250 -2.59 -24.43 -5.90
CA GLY A 250 -2.62 -25.68 -5.13
C GLY A 250 -3.56 -26.75 -5.72
N LYS A 251 -4.53 -26.36 -6.56
CA LYS A 251 -5.44 -27.30 -7.21
C LYS A 251 -4.77 -28.19 -8.28
N PHE A 252 -3.61 -27.78 -8.80
CA PHE A 252 -2.90 -28.49 -9.89
C PHE A 252 -1.39 -28.62 -9.70
N LEU A 253 -0.75 -27.81 -8.86
CA LEU A 253 0.73 -27.82 -8.71
C LEU A 253 1.27 -29.16 -8.21
N ASP A 254 0.54 -29.88 -7.35
CA ASP A 254 0.95 -31.21 -6.89
C ASP A 254 1.12 -32.18 -8.06
N ALA A 255 0.18 -32.18 -9.03
CA ALA A 255 0.29 -32.99 -10.23
C ALA A 255 1.46 -32.57 -11.13
N TYR A 256 1.83 -31.29 -11.13
CA TYR A 256 3.01 -30.79 -11.86
C TYR A 256 4.32 -31.27 -11.23
N TYR A 257 4.38 -31.36 -9.89
CA TYR A 257 5.55 -31.89 -9.18
C TYR A 257 5.67 -33.39 -9.40
N ASP A 258 4.57 -34.14 -9.31
CA ASP A 258 4.53 -35.58 -9.54
C ASP A 258 4.95 -35.92 -10.98
N ALA A 259 4.52 -35.13 -11.94
CA ALA A 259 4.88 -35.27 -13.35
C ALA A 259 6.28 -34.70 -13.68
N LYS A 260 6.99 -34.09 -12.70
CA LYS A 260 8.29 -33.46 -12.88
C LYS A 260 8.32 -32.33 -13.91
N ILE A 261 7.18 -31.63 -14.08
CA ILE A 261 7.07 -30.45 -14.93
C ILE A 261 7.73 -29.25 -14.21
N PHE A 262 7.47 -29.10 -12.91
CA PHE A 262 8.17 -28.16 -12.05
C PHE A 262 9.01 -28.90 -11.01
N GLU A 263 10.26 -28.46 -10.81
CA GLU A 263 11.13 -28.98 -9.77
C GLU A 263 10.92 -28.29 -8.42
N ASN A 264 10.47 -27.03 -8.46
CA ASN A 264 10.24 -26.20 -7.28
C ASN A 264 8.96 -25.39 -7.45
N ASP A 265 8.40 -24.96 -6.31
CA ASP A 265 7.32 -23.99 -6.29
C ASP A 265 7.81 -22.66 -6.87
N PRO A 266 7.17 -22.14 -7.95
CA PRO A 266 7.56 -20.87 -8.57
C PRO A 266 7.36 -19.65 -7.67
N PHE A 267 6.61 -19.77 -6.57
CA PHE A 267 6.45 -18.74 -5.56
C PHE A 267 7.48 -18.82 -4.42
N ALA A 268 8.04 -19.99 -4.18
CA ALA A 268 9.08 -20.18 -3.16
C ALA A 268 10.49 -19.85 -3.68
N LYS A 269 10.73 -20.04 -4.98
CA LYS A 269 12.01 -19.79 -5.62
C LYS A 269 11.82 -19.04 -6.93
N LEU A 270 12.52 -17.91 -7.08
CA LEU A 270 12.44 -17.10 -8.29
C LEU A 270 12.78 -17.93 -9.54
N ASP A 271 11.85 -17.96 -10.49
CA ASP A 271 12.08 -18.48 -11.83
C ASP A 271 12.99 -17.51 -12.63
N GLN A 272 14.28 -17.83 -12.69
CA GLN A 272 15.26 -17.01 -13.40
C GLN A 272 15.14 -17.11 -14.93
N THR A 273 14.48 -18.13 -15.45
CA THR A 273 14.32 -18.37 -16.89
C THR A 273 13.17 -17.58 -17.51
N GLY A 274 12.11 -17.38 -16.77
CA GLY A 274 10.92 -16.61 -17.18
C GLY A 274 10.83 -15.28 -16.46
N VAL A 275 10.40 -15.31 -15.19
CA VAL A 275 10.17 -14.10 -14.38
C VAL A 275 11.45 -13.27 -14.22
N GLY A 276 12.58 -13.92 -14.05
CA GLY A 276 13.87 -13.24 -13.86
C GLY A 276 14.42 -12.53 -15.11
N LYS A 277 13.81 -12.74 -16.29
CA LYS A 277 14.12 -11.98 -17.50
C LYS A 277 13.38 -10.67 -17.61
N LEU A 278 12.25 -10.55 -16.93
CA LEU A 278 11.52 -9.30 -16.80
C LEU A 278 12.22 -8.39 -15.80
#